data_fb7e6c522d6098810700ce14ac4fb497
#
_entry.id   fb7e6c522d6098810700ce14ac4fb497
#
_cell.length_a   1.000
_cell.length_b   1.000
_cell.length_c   1.000
_cell.angle_alpha   90.00
_cell.angle_beta   90.00
_cell.angle_gamma   90.00
#
_symmetry.space_group_name_H-M   'P 1'
#
loop_
_entity.id
_entity.type
_entity.pdbx_description
1 polymer ?
#
loop_
_entity_poly.entity_id
_entity_poly.type
_entity_poly.pdbx_seq_one_letter_code
_entity_poly.pdbx_strand_id
1 'polypeptide(L)'
;GLPDALLGSAWPMIHLEFDVPVSYAGIIFGIISVGTIISSLSSDYLTKKLGAGKVTAMSVCLTAVALFGFSFSSAYWQLILWAIPYGLGAGSVDACLNNYVALHYKSHHMSWLHCMWGLGASIGPYIMSFVLTNGQIWNMGYRYVGILQILLTTVLFLSLPLWKVTKATVEGKVETPAKVLSLREIFIIPGAKEVMIMFFCYCALEQTTGLWA
;
A
#
# COMPACT_ATOMS: atom_id res chain seq x y z
N GLY A 1 -5.39 -1.27 -0.18
CA GLY A 1 -6.54 -2.14 -0.48
C GLY A 1 -6.96 -2.07 -1.92
N LEU A 2 -7.66 -0.99 -2.33
CA LEU A 2 -8.33 -0.93 -3.64
C LEU A 2 -7.40 -1.12 -4.85
N PRO A 3 -6.23 -0.49 -4.97
CA PRO A 3 -5.34 -0.71 -6.10
C PRO A 3 -4.61 -2.06 -6.08
N ASP A 4 -4.46 -2.69 -4.92
CA ASP A 4 -3.61 -3.88 -4.76
C ASP A 4 -4.17 -5.10 -5.47
N ALA A 5 -5.50 -5.20 -5.59
CA ALA A 5 -6.19 -6.29 -6.25
C ALA A 5 -6.36 -6.11 -7.77
N LEU A 6 -5.96 -4.96 -8.33
CA LEU A 6 -6.14 -4.68 -9.77
C LEU A 6 -5.27 -5.56 -10.65
N LEU A 7 -4.02 -5.83 -10.23
CA LEU A 7 -3.09 -6.60 -11.05
C LEU A 7 -3.62 -8.02 -11.29
N GLY A 8 -4.05 -8.72 -10.24
CA GLY A 8 -4.62 -10.07 -10.38
C GLY A 8 -5.84 -10.08 -11.28
N SER A 9 -6.75 -9.12 -11.10
CA SER A 9 -8.00 -9.02 -11.88
C SER A 9 -7.77 -8.65 -13.35
N ALA A 10 -6.73 -7.87 -13.66
CA ALA A 10 -6.39 -7.46 -15.03
C ALA A 10 -5.46 -8.45 -15.74
N TRP A 11 -4.73 -9.29 -14.99
CA TRP A 11 -3.67 -10.13 -15.52
C TRP A 11 -4.10 -11.09 -16.63
N PRO A 12 -5.29 -11.71 -16.58
CA PRO A 12 -5.76 -12.56 -17.67
C PRO A 12 -5.78 -11.86 -19.04
N MET A 13 -5.97 -10.54 -19.06
CA MET A 13 -5.94 -9.76 -20.31
C MET A 13 -4.53 -9.24 -20.62
N ILE A 14 -3.79 -8.80 -19.60
CA ILE A 14 -2.44 -8.21 -19.76
C ILE A 14 -1.46 -9.23 -20.33
N HIS A 15 -1.44 -10.45 -19.80
CA HIS A 15 -0.49 -11.46 -20.27
C HIS A 15 -0.71 -11.89 -21.72
N LEU A 16 -1.98 -11.89 -22.16
CA LEU A 16 -2.33 -12.18 -23.56
C LEU A 16 -1.94 -11.02 -24.48
N GLU A 17 -2.18 -9.78 -24.06
CA GLU A 17 -1.85 -8.58 -24.85
C GLU A 17 -0.34 -8.42 -25.06
N PHE A 18 0.44 -8.73 -24.04
CA PHE A 18 1.90 -8.58 -24.12
C PHE A 18 2.64 -9.87 -24.50
N ASP A 19 1.89 -10.94 -24.81
CA ASP A 19 2.44 -12.25 -25.19
C ASP A 19 3.50 -12.76 -24.21
N VAL A 20 3.16 -12.71 -22.91
CA VAL A 20 4.03 -13.15 -21.82
C VAL A 20 3.40 -14.29 -21.03
N PRO A 21 4.21 -15.21 -20.44
CA PRO A 21 3.69 -16.27 -19.60
C PRO A 21 2.86 -15.75 -18.42
N VAL A 22 1.82 -16.48 -18.02
CA VAL A 22 0.97 -16.14 -16.86
C VAL A 22 1.81 -15.93 -15.59
N SER A 23 2.89 -16.70 -15.41
CA SER A 23 3.80 -16.61 -14.26
C SER A 23 4.52 -15.27 -14.13
N TYR A 24 4.55 -14.44 -15.18
CA TYR A 24 5.22 -13.13 -15.16
C TYR A 24 4.50 -12.10 -14.26
N ALA A 25 3.24 -12.36 -13.86
CA ALA A 25 2.59 -11.62 -12.78
C ALA A 25 3.43 -11.66 -11.49
N GLY A 26 4.01 -12.82 -11.18
CA GLY A 26 4.84 -13.01 -10.01
C GLY A 26 6.09 -12.12 -9.98
N ILE A 27 6.66 -11.76 -11.15
CA ILE A 27 7.81 -10.85 -11.23
C ILE A 27 7.39 -9.44 -10.81
N ILE A 28 6.28 -8.93 -11.36
CA ILE A 28 5.74 -7.61 -10.99
C ILE A 28 5.40 -7.58 -9.50
N PHE A 29 4.71 -8.62 -9.02
CA PHE A 29 4.36 -8.75 -7.60
C PHE A 29 5.59 -8.81 -6.70
N GLY A 30 6.63 -9.54 -7.10
CA GLY A 30 7.89 -9.62 -6.39
C GLY A 30 8.58 -8.26 -6.26
N ILE A 31 8.60 -7.47 -7.34
CA ILE A 31 9.16 -6.12 -7.34
C ILE A 31 8.37 -5.19 -6.41
N ILE A 32 7.03 -5.24 -6.48
CA ILE A 32 6.16 -4.49 -5.57
C ILE A 32 6.46 -4.88 -4.12
N SER A 33 6.55 -6.18 -3.81
CA SER A 33 6.81 -6.68 -2.46
C SER A 33 8.16 -6.23 -1.93
N VAL A 34 9.21 -6.31 -2.73
CA VAL A 34 10.55 -5.81 -2.35
C VAL A 34 10.51 -4.30 -2.08
N GLY A 35 9.86 -3.53 -2.96
CA GLY A 35 9.66 -2.10 -2.76
C GLY A 35 8.90 -1.79 -1.47
N THR A 36 7.84 -2.54 -1.18
CA THR A 36 7.04 -2.43 0.04
C THR A 36 7.88 -2.72 1.29
N ILE A 37 8.70 -3.76 1.29
CA ILE A 37 9.59 -4.10 2.41
C ILE A 37 10.59 -2.97 2.67
N ILE A 38 11.30 -2.52 1.63
CA ILE A 38 12.30 -1.45 1.75
C ILE A 38 11.66 -0.17 2.29
N SER A 39 10.51 0.19 1.76
CA SER A 39 9.77 1.39 2.11
C SER A 39 9.21 1.34 3.53
N SER A 40 8.65 0.19 3.95
CA SER A 40 8.15 -0.02 5.31
C SER A 40 9.27 0.09 6.35
N LEU A 41 10.44 -0.51 6.09
CA LEU A 41 11.61 -0.40 6.97
C LEU A 41 12.14 1.04 7.08
N SER A 42 12.01 1.83 6.03
CA SER A 42 12.42 3.23 6.01
C SER A 42 11.38 4.19 6.57
N SER A 43 10.14 3.73 6.77
CA SER A 43 8.98 4.56 7.11
C SER A 43 9.14 5.26 8.46
N ASP A 44 9.72 4.61 9.48
CA ASP A 44 9.95 5.23 10.79
C ASP A 44 10.90 6.43 10.69
N TYR A 45 12.00 6.29 9.95
CA TYR A 45 12.95 7.38 9.72
C TYR A 45 12.29 8.55 8.96
N LEU A 46 11.53 8.24 7.91
CA LEU A 46 10.82 9.26 7.12
C LEU A 46 9.76 9.98 7.96
N THR A 47 9.01 9.24 8.77
CA THR A 47 7.97 9.80 9.65
C THR A 47 8.54 10.73 10.72
N LYS A 48 9.69 10.37 11.29
CA LYS A 48 10.39 11.24 12.24
C LYS A 48 10.87 12.54 11.60
N LYS A 49 11.36 12.48 10.36
CA LYS A 49 11.92 13.64 9.65
C LYS A 49 10.83 14.55 9.04
N LEU A 50 9.80 13.99 8.43
CA LEU A 50 8.82 14.72 7.64
C LEU A 50 7.45 14.84 8.34
N GLY A 51 7.18 13.98 9.31
CA GLY A 51 5.87 13.81 9.96
C GLY A 51 4.94 12.87 9.20
N ALA A 52 4.05 12.19 9.94
CA ALA A 52 3.15 11.15 9.41
C ALA A 52 2.28 11.65 8.25
N GLY A 53 1.69 12.84 8.36
CA GLY A 53 0.82 13.40 7.32
C GLY A 53 1.54 13.61 5.98
N LYS A 54 2.76 14.12 5.98
CA LYS A 54 3.54 14.33 4.75
C LYS A 54 3.97 13.00 4.13
N VAL A 55 4.44 12.05 4.95
CA VAL A 55 4.83 10.72 4.45
C VAL A 55 3.64 10.05 3.80
N THR A 56 2.46 10.06 4.45
CA THR A 56 1.23 9.51 3.90
C THR A 56 0.86 10.19 2.57
N ALA A 57 0.81 11.51 2.51
CA ALA A 57 0.43 12.24 1.30
C ALA A 57 1.40 11.99 0.13
N MET A 58 2.71 12.00 0.38
CA MET A 58 3.73 11.73 -0.64
C MET A 58 3.66 10.28 -1.13
N SER A 59 3.45 9.33 -0.23
CA SER A 59 3.34 7.90 -0.57
C SER A 59 2.10 7.61 -1.40
N VAL A 60 0.95 8.19 -1.05
CA VAL A 60 -0.28 8.07 -1.84
C VAL A 60 -0.13 8.76 -3.21
N CYS A 61 0.56 9.90 -3.28
CA CYS A 61 0.90 10.54 -4.54
C CYS A 61 1.76 9.64 -5.43
N LEU A 62 2.77 8.99 -4.85
CA LEU A 62 3.67 8.09 -5.58
C LEU A 62 2.91 6.88 -6.14
N THR A 63 2.00 6.29 -5.36
CA THR A 63 1.15 5.20 -5.85
C THR A 63 0.18 5.66 -6.94
N ALA A 64 -0.36 6.89 -6.84
CA ALA A 64 -1.21 7.46 -7.89
C ALA A 64 -0.45 7.61 -9.21
N VAL A 65 0.77 8.16 -9.16
CA VAL A 65 1.64 8.28 -10.36
C VAL A 65 1.93 6.91 -10.96
N ALA A 66 2.22 5.92 -10.13
CA ALA A 66 2.46 4.54 -10.59
C ALA A 66 1.23 3.93 -11.27
N LEU A 67 0.01 4.14 -10.73
CA LEU A 67 -1.24 3.67 -11.35
C LEU A 67 -1.47 4.29 -12.73
N PHE A 68 -1.18 5.58 -12.90
CA PHE A 68 -1.20 6.20 -14.22
C PHE A 68 -0.12 5.61 -15.13
N GLY A 69 1.06 5.33 -14.60
CA GLY A 69 2.11 4.63 -15.33
C GLY A 69 1.64 3.26 -15.84
N PHE A 70 1.00 2.44 -15.00
CA PHE A 70 0.35 1.20 -15.43
C PHE A 70 -0.70 1.46 -16.51
N SER A 71 -1.55 2.49 -16.34
CA SER A 71 -2.59 2.85 -17.29
C SER A 71 -2.06 3.26 -18.68
N PHE A 72 -0.84 3.77 -18.79
CA PHE A 72 -0.22 4.17 -20.05
C PHE A 72 0.77 3.13 -20.59
N SER A 73 0.95 2.03 -19.88
CA SER A 73 1.86 0.98 -20.31
C SER A 73 1.35 0.28 -21.56
N SER A 74 2.23 0.14 -22.54
CA SER A 74 2.02 -0.57 -23.81
C SER A 74 2.99 -1.74 -24.00
N ALA A 75 3.81 -2.04 -22.98
CA ALA A 75 4.75 -3.15 -22.97
C ALA A 75 5.00 -3.66 -21.56
N TYR A 76 5.30 -4.95 -21.42
CA TYR A 76 5.51 -5.60 -20.13
C TYR A 76 6.60 -4.94 -19.27
N TRP A 77 7.74 -4.55 -19.88
CA TRP A 77 8.84 -3.91 -19.14
C TRP A 77 8.44 -2.58 -18.48
N GLN A 78 7.44 -1.88 -19.05
CA GLN A 78 6.92 -0.64 -18.45
C GLN A 78 6.16 -0.93 -17.16
N LEU A 79 5.43 -2.05 -17.08
CA LEU A 79 4.79 -2.49 -15.84
C LEU A 79 5.84 -2.76 -14.76
N ILE A 80 6.97 -3.36 -15.11
CA ILE A 80 8.10 -3.58 -14.19
C ILE A 80 8.62 -2.24 -13.63
N LEU A 81 8.81 -1.25 -14.50
CA LEU A 81 9.27 0.09 -14.06
C LEU A 81 8.29 0.74 -13.09
N TRP A 82 6.99 0.70 -13.38
CA TRP A 82 5.98 1.32 -12.52
C TRP A 82 5.69 0.54 -11.24
N ALA A 83 6.02 -0.75 -11.20
CA ALA A 83 5.94 -1.57 -10.00
C ALA A 83 6.86 -1.05 -8.87
N ILE A 84 8.02 -0.46 -9.22
CA ILE A 84 8.98 0.09 -8.25
C ILE A 84 8.37 1.24 -7.44
N PRO A 85 7.95 2.38 -8.05
CA PRO A 85 7.34 3.48 -7.30
C PRO A 85 6.03 3.06 -6.62
N TYR A 86 5.27 2.12 -7.20
CA TYR A 86 4.07 1.60 -6.56
C TYR A 86 4.39 0.91 -5.23
N GLY A 87 5.33 -0.02 -5.20
CA GLY A 87 5.73 -0.74 -3.99
C GLY A 87 6.32 0.19 -2.93
N LEU A 88 7.16 1.14 -3.33
CA LEU A 88 7.72 2.14 -2.42
C LEU A 88 6.65 3.01 -1.77
N GLY A 89 5.63 3.43 -2.52
CA GLY A 89 4.52 4.19 -1.99
C GLY A 89 3.64 3.37 -1.06
N ALA A 90 3.26 2.15 -1.46
CA ALA A 90 2.37 1.28 -0.70
C ALA A 90 2.92 0.94 0.69
N GLY A 91 4.19 0.53 0.79
CA GLY A 91 4.78 0.15 2.06
C GLY A 91 4.91 1.29 3.05
N SER A 92 5.29 2.49 2.59
CA SER A 92 5.41 3.65 3.48
C SER A 92 4.07 4.11 4.03
N VAL A 93 3.00 4.08 3.23
CA VAL A 93 1.68 4.50 3.70
C VAL A 93 1.13 3.54 4.75
N ASP A 94 1.25 2.23 4.51
CA ASP A 94 0.78 1.21 5.45
C ASP A 94 1.51 1.30 6.80
N ALA A 95 2.84 1.29 6.77
CA ALA A 95 3.63 1.36 8.00
C ALA A 95 3.38 2.67 8.77
N CYS A 96 3.30 3.80 8.07
CA CYS A 96 3.08 5.10 8.67
C CYS A 96 1.69 5.22 9.31
N LEU A 97 0.61 4.79 8.63
CA LEU A 97 -0.75 4.86 9.15
C LEU A 97 -0.97 3.90 10.30
N ASN A 98 -0.48 2.66 10.19
CA ASN A 98 -0.56 1.67 11.27
C ASN A 98 0.13 2.19 12.54
N ASN A 99 1.35 2.73 12.41
CA ASN A 99 2.08 3.32 13.53
C ASN A 99 1.33 4.54 14.11
N TYR A 100 0.83 5.43 13.26
CA TYR A 100 0.09 6.61 13.68
C TYR A 100 -1.17 6.24 14.47
N VAL A 101 -1.96 5.28 13.98
CA VAL A 101 -3.18 4.81 14.65
C VAL A 101 -2.83 4.09 15.95
N ALA A 102 -1.79 3.26 15.98
CA ALA A 102 -1.36 2.57 17.19
C ALA A 102 -0.95 3.53 18.32
N LEU A 103 -0.31 4.65 17.98
CA LEU A 103 0.17 5.63 18.97
C LEU A 103 -0.91 6.63 19.43
N HIS A 104 -1.89 6.96 18.58
CA HIS A 104 -2.81 8.07 18.85
C HIS A 104 -4.27 7.64 19.09
N TYR A 105 -4.63 6.40 18.78
CA TYR A 105 -6.00 5.93 18.82
C TYR A 105 -6.15 4.61 19.59
N LYS A 106 -7.39 4.25 19.89
CA LYS A 106 -7.73 2.98 20.56
C LYS A 106 -7.65 1.81 19.58
N SER A 107 -7.46 0.59 20.06
CA SER A 107 -7.31 -0.63 19.26
C SER A 107 -8.45 -0.87 18.25
N HIS A 108 -9.69 -0.49 18.57
CA HIS A 108 -10.81 -0.65 17.63
C HIS A 108 -10.66 0.21 16.36
N HIS A 109 -9.96 1.35 16.41
CA HIS A 109 -9.69 2.14 15.21
C HIS A 109 -8.70 1.43 14.28
N MET A 110 -7.77 0.64 14.83
CA MET A 110 -6.91 -0.23 14.03
C MET A 110 -7.74 -1.28 13.27
N SER A 111 -8.70 -1.90 13.94
CA SER A 111 -9.62 -2.85 13.29
C SER A 111 -10.43 -2.19 12.17
N TRP A 112 -10.87 -0.94 12.37
CA TRP A 112 -11.56 -0.17 11.32
C TRP A 112 -10.65 0.14 10.12
N LEU A 113 -9.38 0.47 10.37
CA LEU A 113 -8.40 0.70 9.31
C LEU A 113 -8.26 -0.54 8.41
N HIS A 114 -8.11 -1.72 9.01
CA HIS A 114 -8.01 -2.97 8.26
C HIS A 114 -9.34 -3.38 7.60
N CYS A 115 -10.48 -3.10 8.22
CA CYS A 115 -11.79 -3.30 7.59
C CYS A 115 -11.93 -2.47 6.31
N MET A 116 -11.56 -1.18 6.35
CA MET A 116 -11.56 -0.31 5.16
C MET A 116 -10.58 -0.79 4.09
N TRP A 117 -9.43 -1.35 4.51
CA TRP A 117 -8.49 -1.98 3.58
C TRP A 117 -9.14 -3.16 2.84
N GLY A 118 -9.81 -4.06 3.58
CA GLY A 118 -10.50 -5.23 3.02
C GLY A 118 -11.66 -4.84 2.08
N LEU A 119 -12.43 -3.80 2.43
CA LEU A 119 -13.45 -3.25 1.53
C LEU A 119 -12.84 -2.73 0.23
N GLY A 120 -11.73 -1.99 0.31
CA GLY A 120 -11.01 -1.52 -0.86
C GLY A 120 -10.52 -2.67 -1.73
N ALA A 121 -9.90 -3.69 -1.14
CA ALA A 121 -9.42 -4.88 -1.85
C ALA A 121 -10.56 -5.65 -2.55
N SER A 122 -11.75 -5.67 -1.96
CA SER A 122 -12.94 -6.27 -2.58
C SER A 122 -13.49 -5.46 -3.74
N ILE A 123 -13.49 -4.12 -3.64
CA ILE A 123 -14.04 -3.23 -4.69
C ILE A 123 -13.14 -3.19 -5.94
N GLY A 124 -11.81 -3.31 -5.78
CA GLY A 124 -10.86 -3.26 -6.89
C GLY A 124 -11.20 -4.20 -8.05
N PRO A 125 -11.37 -5.51 -7.80
CA PRO A 125 -11.78 -6.48 -8.82
C PRO A 125 -13.11 -6.14 -9.50
N TYR A 126 -14.09 -5.60 -8.76
CA TYR A 126 -15.37 -5.19 -9.36
C TYR A 126 -15.20 -4.04 -10.34
N ILE A 127 -14.35 -3.05 -10.03
CA ILE A 127 -14.04 -1.96 -10.97
C ILE A 127 -13.40 -2.53 -12.23
N MET A 128 -12.42 -3.42 -12.10
CA MET A 128 -11.75 -4.03 -13.25
C MET A 128 -12.72 -4.90 -14.06
N SER A 129 -13.52 -5.73 -13.40
CA SER A 129 -14.55 -6.54 -14.04
C SER A 129 -15.55 -5.68 -14.80
N PHE A 130 -16.04 -4.59 -14.21
CA PHE A 130 -16.94 -3.64 -14.86
C PHE A 130 -16.31 -3.05 -16.13
N VAL A 131 -15.03 -2.66 -16.10
CA VAL A 131 -14.30 -2.14 -17.25
C VAL A 131 -14.23 -3.20 -18.37
N LEU A 132 -13.83 -4.41 -18.04
CA LEU A 132 -13.62 -5.47 -19.02
C LEU A 132 -14.95 -5.98 -19.62
N THR A 133 -16.00 -6.11 -18.82
CA THR A 133 -17.33 -6.55 -19.31
C THR A 133 -18.02 -5.51 -20.18
N ASN A 134 -17.68 -4.23 -20.03
CA ASN A 134 -18.16 -3.16 -20.91
C ASN A 134 -17.29 -2.99 -22.18
N GLY A 135 -16.42 -3.94 -22.49
CA GLY A 135 -15.58 -3.90 -23.69
C GLY A 135 -14.46 -2.87 -23.67
N GLN A 136 -14.13 -2.33 -22.51
CA GLN A 136 -13.01 -1.41 -22.34
C GLN A 136 -11.72 -2.19 -22.11
N ILE A 137 -10.57 -1.56 -22.38
CA ILE A 137 -9.24 -2.12 -22.14
C ILE A 137 -8.89 -2.02 -20.64
N TRP A 138 -8.11 -2.96 -20.13
CA TRP A 138 -7.68 -3.05 -18.72
C TRP A 138 -7.02 -1.76 -18.20
N ASN A 139 -6.35 -1.02 -19.06
CA ASN A 139 -5.73 0.28 -18.76
C ASN A 139 -6.73 1.29 -18.14
N MET A 140 -8.01 1.21 -18.55
CA MET A 140 -9.06 2.10 -18.03
C MET A 140 -9.37 1.80 -16.56
N GLY A 141 -9.28 0.55 -16.13
CA GLY A 141 -9.43 0.18 -14.71
C GLY A 141 -8.37 0.87 -13.84
N TYR A 142 -7.11 0.81 -14.25
CA TYR A 142 -6.03 1.54 -13.58
C TYR A 142 -6.23 3.05 -13.60
N ARG A 143 -6.76 3.59 -14.71
CA ARG A 143 -7.03 5.02 -14.85
C ARG A 143 -8.12 5.50 -13.91
N TYR A 144 -9.22 4.76 -13.78
CA TYR A 144 -10.30 5.10 -12.85
C TYR A 144 -9.82 5.09 -11.41
N VAL A 145 -9.10 4.06 -11.00
CA VAL A 145 -8.53 3.99 -9.65
C VAL A 145 -7.44 5.05 -9.45
N GLY A 146 -6.63 5.34 -10.48
CA GLY A 146 -5.65 6.42 -10.45
C GLY A 146 -6.29 7.80 -10.22
N ILE A 147 -7.43 8.09 -10.86
CA ILE A 147 -8.19 9.34 -10.64
C ILE A 147 -8.67 9.42 -9.18
N LEU A 148 -9.26 8.34 -8.64
CA LEU A 148 -9.66 8.30 -7.23
C LEU A 148 -8.46 8.53 -6.29
N GLN A 149 -7.31 7.97 -6.62
CA GLN A 149 -6.08 8.12 -5.86
C GLN A 149 -5.54 9.56 -5.91
N ILE A 150 -5.65 10.27 -7.04
CA ILE A 150 -5.31 11.70 -7.13
C ILE A 150 -6.25 12.55 -6.29
N LEU A 151 -7.56 12.28 -6.32
CA LEU A 151 -8.52 12.97 -5.47
C LEU A 151 -8.16 12.78 -3.99
N LEU A 152 -7.86 11.55 -3.59
CA LEU A 152 -7.41 11.24 -2.22
C LEU A 152 -6.11 11.97 -1.88
N THR A 153 -5.14 11.97 -2.78
CA THR A 153 -3.87 12.69 -2.63
C THR A 153 -4.11 14.18 -2.39
N THR A 154 -5.00 14.80 -3.17
CA THR A 154 -5.37 16.21 -3.02
C THR A 154 -5.97 16.47 -1.64
N VAL A 155 -6.92 15.64 -1.19
CA VAL A 155 -7.52 15.74 0.14
C VAL A 155 -6.46 15.61 1.24
N LEU A 156 -5.52 14.67 1.10
CA LEU A 156 -4.43 14.49 2.05
C LEU A 156 -3.52 15.71 2.13
N PHE A 157 -3.13 16.30 0.99
CA PHE A 157 -2.33 17.52 1.00
C PHE A 157 -3.08 18.71 1.63
N LEU A 158 -4.36 18.87 1.36
CA LEU A 158 -5.19 19.91 1.98
C LEU A 158 -5.38 19.68 3.49
N SER A 159 -5.38 18.43 3.93
CA SER A 159 -5.53 18.07 5.35
C SER A 159 -4.23 18.18 6.16
N LEU A 160 -3.07 18.42 5.55
CA LEU A 160 -1.77 18.48 6.24
C LEU A 160 -1.75 19.44 7.47
N PRO A 161 -2.42 20.59 7.47
CA PRO A 161 -2.48 21.45 8.66
C PRO A 161 -3.12 20.75 9.87
N LEU A 162 -4.11 19.88 9.65
CA LEU A 162 -4.84 19.18 10.73
C LEU A 162 -3.95 18.16 11.46
N TRP A 163 -2.99 17.55 10.78
CA TRP A 163 -2.04 16.58 11.36
C TRP A 163 -1.07 17.24 12.35
N LYS A 164 -0.83 18.54 12.24
CA LYS A 164 0.02 19.30 13.16
C LYS A 164 -0.68 19.56 14.51
N VAL A 165 -1.98 19.76 14.49
CA VAL A 165 -2.78 20.04 15.71
C VAL A 165 -2.76 18.83 16.64
N THR A 166 -2.89 17.64 16.09
CA THR A 166 -2.84 16.38 16.86
C THR A 166 -1.49 16.20 17.57
N LYS A 167 -0.38 16.63 16.95
CA LYS A 167 0.95 16.56 17.53
C LYS A 167 1.08 17.44 18.79
N ALA A 168 0.56 18.67 18.73
CA ALA A 168 0.59 19.60 19.86
C ALA A 168 -0.24 19.12 21.08
N THR A 169 -1.32 18.37 20.84
CA THR A 169 -2.19 17.83 21.90
C THR A 169 -1.55 16.62 22.61
N VAL A 170 -0.67 15.90 21.95
CA VAL A 170 0.03 14.70 22.48
C VAL A 170 1.32 15.09 23.21
N GLU A 171 2.01 16.15 22.79
CA GLU A 171 3.21 16.66 23.48
C GLU A 171 2.94 17.14 24.92
N GLY A 172 1.66 17.36 25.27
CA GLY A 172 1.25 17.63 26.66
C GLY A 172 1.18 16.41 27.58
N LYS A 173 1.27 15.19 27.05
CA LYS A 173 1.48 13.95 27.80
C LYS A 173 2.92 13.51 27.57
N VAL A 174 3.78 13.77 28.55
CA VAL A 174 5.18 13.34 28.56
C VAL A 174 5.23 11.81 28.52
N GLU A 175 5.17 11.25 27.32
CA GLU A 175 5.65 9.89 27.11
C GLU A 175 7.13 10.00 26.79
N THR A 176 7.95 9.41 27.66
CA THR A 176 9.38 9.17 27.40
C THR A 176 9.52 8.65 25.97
N PRO A 177 10.41 9.20 25.13
CA PRO A 177 10.59 8.75 23.77
C PRO A 177 10.86 7.24 23.81
N ALA A 178 9.90 6.44 23.32
CA ALA A 178 10.05 5.00 23.26
C ALA A 178 11.33 4.70 22.48
N LYS A 179 12.31 4.08 23.17
CA LYS A 179 13.58 3.67 22.56
C LYS A 179 13.25 2.82 21.35
N VAL A 180 13.69 3.24 20.17
CA VAL A 180 13.55 2.43 18.97
C VAL A 180 14.35 1.16 19.16
N LEU A 181 13.66 0.03 19.34
CA LEU A 181 14.29 -1.25 19.49
C LEU A 181 14.93 -1.68 18.18
N SER A 182 16.15 -2.17 18.24
CA SER A 182 16.77 -2.81 17.08
C SER A 182 16.04 -4.11 16.72
N LEU A 183 16.15 -4.56 15.49
CA LEU A 183 15.56 -5.85 15.07
C LEU A 183 15.98 -6.99 15.99
N ARG A 184 17.24 -7.01 16.45
CA ARG A 184 17.75 -8.00 17.37
C ARG A 184 17.05 -7.96 18.73
N GLU A 185 16.77 -6.77 19.27
CA GLU A 185 16.05 -6.60 20.53
C GLU A 185 14.58 -7.06 20.39
N ILE A 186 13.95 -6.81 19.23
CA ILE A 186 12.58 -7.28 18.95
C ILE A 186 12.52 -8.81 18.93
N PHE A 187 13.48 -9.48 18.31
CA PHE A 187 13.53 -10.95 18.28
C PHE A 187 13.74 -11.62 19.64
N ILE A 188 14.19 -10.86 20.65
CA ILE A 188 14.37 -11.37 22.03
C ILE A 188 13.08 -11.25 22.84
N ILE A 189 12.11 -10.44 22.41
CA ILE A 189 10.83 -10.28 23.10
C ILE A 189 10.07 -11.62 23.05
N PRO A 190 9.62 -12.18 24.18
CA PRO A 190 8.84 -13.42 24.20
C PRO A 190 7.54 -13.26 23.38
N GLY A 191 7.25 -14.20 22.48
CA GLY A 191 6.08 -14.17 21.60
C GLY A 191 6.25 -13.36 20.31
N ALA A 192 7.28 -12.54 20.17
CA ALA A 192 7.47 -11.71 18.98
C ALA A 192 7.72 -12.54 17.72
N LYS A 193 8.52 -13.60 17.82
CA LYS A 193 8.83 -14.50 16.69
C LYS A 193 7.58 -15.21 16.19
N GLU A 194 6.79 -15.71 17.11
CA GLU A 194 5.54 -16.44 16.83
C GLU A 194 4.54 -15.52 16.10
N VAL A 195 4.37 -14.30 16.60
CA VAL A 195 3.52 -13.29 15.96
C VAL A 195 4.04 -12.95 14.56
N MET A 196 5.34 -12.76 14.39
CA MET A 196 5.93 -12.45 13.08
C MET A 196 5.75 -13.60 12.09
N ILE A 197 5.95 -14.86 12.51
CA ILE A 197 5.73 -16.03 11.64
C ILE A 197 4.26 -16.17 11.28
N MET A 198 3.35 -16.01 12.24
CA MET A 198 1.92 -16.07 12.01
C MET A 198 1.48 -14.99 11.02
N PHE A 199 1.96 -13.77 11.18
CA PHE A 199 1.65 -12.66 10.28
C PHE A 199 2.23 -12.88 8.88
N PHE A 200 3.45 -13.42 8.78
CA PHE A 200 4.05 -13.80 7.50
C PHE A 200 3.20 -14.83 6.77
N CYS A 201 2.76 -15.90 7.46
CA CYS A 201 1.89 -16.93 6.85
C CYS A 201 0.55 -16.35 6.40
N TYR A 202 -0.05 -15.46 7.21
CA TYR A 202 -1.27 -14.76 6.85
C TYR A 202 -1.09 -13.92 5.58
N CYS A 203 -0.06 -13.08 5.53
CA CYS A 203 0.22 -12.25 4.35
C CYS A 203 0.51 -13.10 3.09
N ALA A 204 1.21 -14.23 3.26
CA ALA A 204 1.50 -15.12 2.14
C ALA A 204 0.22 -15.72 1.53
N LEU A 205 -0.71 -16.16 2.37
CA LEU A 205 -2.02 -16.66 1.92
C LEU A 205 -2.84 -15.56 1.25
N GLU A 206 -2.92 -14.40 1.86
CA GLU A 206 -3.66 -13.24 1.36
C GLU A 206 -3.15 -12.79 -0.02
N GLN A 207 -1.84 -12.65 -0.17
CA GLN A 207 -1.24 -12.24 -1.44
C GLN A 207 -1.41 -13.30 -2.54
N THR A 208 -1.31 -14.58 -2.19
CA THR A 208 -1.50 -15.66 -3.16
C THR A 208 -2.95 -15.70 -3.66
N THR A 209 -3.91 -15.59 -2.75
CA THR A 209 -5.33 -15.56 -3.15
C THR A 209 -5.67 -14.31 -3.93
N GLY A 210 -5.17 -13.14 -3.53
CA GLY A 210 -5.42 -11.88 -4.23
C GLY A 210 -4.83 -11.80 -5.65
N LEU A 211 -3.78 -12.58 -5.93
CA LEU A 211 -3.16 -12.63 -7.26
C LEU A 211 -3.82 -13.66 -8.18
N TRP A 212 -4.27 -14.81 -7.64
CA TRP A 212 -4.67 -15.97 -8.44
C TRP A 212 -6.16 -16.35 -8.31
N ALA A 213 -6.91 -15.68 -7.45
CA ALA A 213 -8.37 -15.85 -7.34
C ALA A 213 -9.10 -14.93 -8.28
#